data_f2cb4813c14fd85c5b7543216d41411a
#
_entry.id   f2cb4813c14fd85c5b7543216d41411a
#
_cell.length_a   1.000
_cell.length_b   1.000
_cell.length_c   1.000
_cell.angle_alpha   90.00
_cell.angle_beta   90.00
_cell.angle_gamma   90.00
#
_symmetry.space_group_name_H-M   'P 1'
#
loop_
_entity.id
_entity.type
_entity.pdbx_description
1 polymer ?
#
loop_
_entity_poly.entity_id
_entity_poly.type
_entity_poly.pdbx_seq_one_letter_code
_entity_poly.pdbx_strand_id
1 'polypeptide(L)'
;MSKPFQILVLNQISSNGLKRLPAERYVTGKDVTTPDAVLVRSADMHSMEIAASVQAIGRAGAGTNNIPVKAMSERGVPVFNAPGANAGAVKELVLAGMLLAARNLAPALRFVQGLDAKSPDLDKTVEDGKKNFAGFELAGHTLGIIGLGKIGCLVADAAIKLGMNVLGYDPEITVDAAWSLPAQVKRATSVNEVLKNSDFVTLHVPLVAATRDLVNAENIKLMRHGAVLLNFSREGVVNDTATMAALDAKQLAWYVCDFPGEAIHGHAKVIALPHLGASTREAEENCAIMVADQLRDYLENGNVANAVNFPNVSMGRESNFRVAIANANVPNMLGQISTAMASAGLNIHNMVNKSRGDMAYTLVDVESAVSDAVLDSLRAISGVLAVRYLPAD
;
A
#
# COMPACT_ATOMS: atom_id res chain seq x y z
N MET A 1 -11.08 21.75 -28.87
CA MET A 1 -11.17 20.71 -27.83
C MET A 1 -9.97 19.78 -27.99
N SER A 2 -9.18 19.59 -26.95
CA SER A 2 -8.08 18.62 -26.94
C SER A 2 -8.60 17.20 -27.21
N LYS A 3 -7.78 16.35 -27.83
CA LYS A 3 -8.14 14.94 -28.07
C LYS A 3 -8.34 14.24 -26.72
N PRO A 4 -9.43 13.45 -26.51
CA PRO A 4 -9.63 12.72 -25.26
C PRO A 4 -8.48 11.76 -24.95
N PHE A 5 -8.05 11.69 -23.70
CA PHE A 5 -7.06 10.73 -23.23
C PHE A 5 -7.56 9.30 -23.37
N GLN A 6 -6.71 8.41 -23.83
CA GLN A 6 -6.99 7.01 -24.07
C GLN A 6 -6.49 6.17 -22.90
N ILE A 7 -7.38 5.51 -22.16
CA ILE A 7 -7.04 4.70 -20.98
C ILE A 7 -7.31 3.23 -21.27
N LEU A 8 -6.23 2.44 -21.32
CA LEU A 8 -6.35 0.98 -21.41
C LEU A 8 -6.68 0.41 -20.03
N VAL A 9 -7.80 -0.29 -19.92
CA VAL A 9 -8.27 -0.89 -18.67
C VAL A 9 -8.03 -2.40 -18.70
N LEU A 10 -7.13 -2.87 -17.83
CA LEU A 10 -6.81 -4.30 -17.67
C LEU A 10 -7.51 -4.86 -16.42
N ASN A 11 -8.17 -6.01 -16.57
CA ASN A 11 -9.01 -6.66 -15.56
C ASN A 11 -10.33 -5.89 -15.25
N GLN A 12 -11.00 -6.34 -14.20
CA GLN A 12 -12.15 -5.62 -13.67
C GLN A 12 -11.68 -4.49 -12.75
N ILE A 13 -12.03 -3.27 -13.09
CA ILE A 13 -11.87 -2.07 -12.28
C ILE A 13 -13.26 -1.60 -11.87
N SER A 14 -13.43 -1.19 -10.61
CA SER A 14 -14.69 -0.68 -10.10
C SER A 14 -15.23 0.47 -10.98
N SER A 15 -16.53 0.40 -11.31
CA SER A 15 -17.20 1.44 -12.08
C SER A 15 -17.14 2.81 -11.41
N ASN A 16 -17.08 2.86 -10.06
CA ASN A 16 -16.95 4.12 -9.32
C ASN A 16 -15.56 4.75 -9.51
N GLY A 17 -14.51 3.94 -9.68
CA GLY A 17 -13.21 4.44 -10.12
C GLY A 17 -13.24 4.97 -11.56
N LEU A 18 -13.86 4.24 -12.50
CA LEU A 18 -13.94 4.68 -13.89
C LEU A 18 -14.76 5.97 -14.06
N LYS A 19 -15.79 6.20 -13.24
CA LYS A 19 -16.57 7.46 -13.24
C LYS A 19 -15.74 8.69 -12.86
N ARG A 20 -14.54 8.52 -12.27
CA ARG A 20 -13.62 9.62 -11.99
C ARG A 20 -12.94 10.16 -13.26
N LEU A 21 -13.05 9.44 -14.35
CA LEU A 21 -12.55 9.77 -15.69
C LEU A 21 -13.73 10.13 -16.60
N PRO A 22 -14.16 11.39 -16.65
CA PRO A 22 -15.36 11.81 -17.38
C PRO A 22 -15.21 11.58 -18.89
N ALA A 23 -16.29 11.08 -19.53
CA ALA A 23 -16.28 10.64 -20.93
C ALA A 23 -15.98 11.76 -21.94
N GLU A 24 -16.17 13.03 -21.55
CA GLU A 24 -15.84 14.19 -22.37
C GLU A 24 -14.33 14.35 -22.59
N ARG A 25 -13.52 13.86 -21.64
CA ARG A 25 -12.05 13.99 -21.66
C ARG A 25 -11.32 12.66 -21.72
N TYR A 26 -11.99 11.54 -21.47
CA TYR A 26 -11.39 10.21 -21.37
C TYR A 26 -12.17 9.16 -22.13
N VAL A 27 -11.46 8.33 -22.88
CA VAL A 27 -11.98 7.09 -23.46
C VAL A 27 -11.34 5.94 -22.70
N THR A 28 -12.15 5.16 -21.99
CA THR A 28 -11.70 4.01 -21.21
C THR A 28 -12.15 2.72 -21.86
N GLY A 29 -11.28 1.75 -22.05
CA GLY A 29 -11.64 0.47 -22.67
C GLY A 29 -10.55 -0.59 -22.60
N LYS A 30 -10.93 -1.81 -22.95
CA LYS A 30 -9.99 -2.96 -23.03
C LYS A 30 -9.28 -3.02 -24.38
N ASP A 31 -9.86 -2.40 -25.42
CA ASP A 31 -9.40 -2.48 -26.79
C ASP A 31 -8.70 -1.21 -27.26
N VAL A 32 -8.19 -0.41 -26.31
CA VAL A 32 -7.43 0.80 -26.59
C VAL A 32 -6.04 0.42 -27.10
N THR A 33 -5.73 0.74 -28.36
CA THR A 33 -4.47 0.34 -29.03
C THR A 33 -3.33 1.33 -28.83
N THR A 34 -3.64 2.62 -28.61
CA THR A 34 -2.64 3.69 -28.37
C THR A 34 -2.98 4.41 -27.05
N PRO A 35 -2.78 3.74 -25.91
CA PRO A 35 -3.16 4.31 -24.61
C PRO A 35 -2.20 5.41 -24.17
N ASP A 36 -2.76 6.50 -23.60
CA ASP A 36 -2.02 7.50 -22.85
C ASP A 36 -1.68 6.99 -21.44
N ALA A 37 -2.55 6.16 -20.86
CA ALA A 37 -2.28 5.50 -19.58
C ALA A 37 -2.91 4.10 -19.51
N VAL A 38 -2.40 3.29 -18.57
CA VAL A 38 -2.94 1.96 -18.26
C VAL A 38 -3.48 1.96 -16.84
N LEU A 39 -4.71 1.45 -16.68
CA LEU A 39 -5.33 1.20 -15.39
C LEU A 39 -5.43 -0.32 -15.18
N VAL A 40 -4.73 -0.84 -14.17
CA VAL A 40 -4.60 -2.29 -13.92
C VAL A 40 -4.86 -2.64 -12.46
N ARG A 41 -5.29 -3.86 -12.19
CA ARG A 41 -5.39 -4.41 -10.83
C ARG A 41 -4.45 -5.59 -10.63
N SER A 42 -4.73 -6.74 -11.24
CA SER A 42 -4.00 -8.00 -11.01
C SER A 42 -3.38 -8.59 -12.26
N ALA A 43 -3.61 -8.02 -13.46
CA ALA A 43 -2.97 -8.53 -14.68
C ALA A 43 -1.45 -8.41 -14.58
N ASP A 44 -0.75 -9.46 -15.00
CA ASP A 44 0.69 -9.43 -15.13
C ASP A 44 1.09 -8.63 -16.37
N MET A 45 1.83 -7.56 -16.16
CA MET A 45 2.33 -6.69 -17.22
C MET A 45 3.78 -6.98 -17.62
N HIS A 46 4.45 -7.95 -16.99
CA HIS A 46 5.86 -8.28 -17.31
C HIS A 46 5.99 -8.92 -18.69
N SER A 47 4.98 -9.68 -19.13
CA SER A 47 4.92 -10.32 -20.43
C SER A 47 4.19 -9.48 -21.50
N MET A 48 3.66 -8.32 -21.15
CA MET A 48 2.96 -7.43 -22.08
C MET A 48 3.92 -6.50 -22.82
N GLU A 49 3.65 -6.27 -24.10
CA GLU A 49 4.20 -5.12 -24.80
C GLU A 49 3.47 -3.84 -24.35
N ILE A 50 4.19 -2.98 -23.64
CA ILE A 50 3.65 -1.69 -23.17
C ILE A 50 3.94 -0.63 -24.22
N ALA A 51 2.90 -0.16 -24.91
CA ALA A 51 2.99 0.81 -25.99
C ALA A 51 3.84 2.04 -25.62
N ALA A 52 4.57 2.57 -26.59
CA ALA A 52 5.43 3.76 -26.39
C ALA A 52 4.62 5.02 -26.01
N SER A 53 3.33 5.08 -26.37
CA SER A 53 2.42 6.16 -26.04
C SER A 53 2.06 6.26 -24.54
N VAL A 54 2.28 5.18 -23.76
CA VAL A 54 1.96 5.15 -22.31
C VAL A 54 2.80 6.14 -21.55
N GLN A 55 2.14 7.09 -20.90
CA GLN A 55 2.72 8.14 -20.07
C GLN A 55 2.59 7.84 -18.57
N ALA A 56 1.68 6.96 -18.17
CA ALA A 56 1.46 6.60 -16.78
C ALA A 56 0.83 5.19 -16.66
N ILE A 57 1.10 4.52 -15.55
CA ILE A 57 0.42 3.28 -15.19
C ILE A 57 -0.18 3.45 -13.78
N GLY A 58 -1.46 3.12 -13.63
CA GLY A 58 -2.17 3.13 -12.36
C GLY A 58 -2.56 1.74 -11.91
N ARG A 59 -2.09 1.30 -10.76
CA ARG A 59 -2.46 0.01 -10.16
C ARG A 59 -3.51 0.20 -9.07
N ALA A 60 -4.73 -0.29 -9.28
CA ALA A 60 -5.81 -0.27 -8.29
C ALA A 60 -5.53 -1.26 -7.13
N GLY A 61 -4.60 -0.88 -6.26
CA GLY A 61 -4.15 -1.62 -5.08
C GLY A 61 -2.78 -1.14 -4.59
N ALA A 62 -2.33 -1.63 -3.45
CA ALA A 62 -1.10 -1.15 -2.79
C ALA A 62 0.20 -1.74 -3.37
N GLY A 63 0.25 -3.03 -3.72
CA GLY A 63 1.44 -3.67 -4.30
C GLY A 63 1.60 -3.34 -5.79
N THR A 64 2.79 -3.50 -6.36
CA THR A 64 3.08 -3.26 -7.79
C THR A 64 3.95 -4.35 -8.42
N ASN A 65 4.00 -5.51 -7.79
CA ASN A 65 4.82 -6.66 -8.21
C ASN A 65 4.40 -7.28 -9.56
N ASN A 66 3.23 -6.94 -10.07
CA ASN A 66 2.74 -7.34 -11.40
C ASN A 66 3.07 -6.33 -12.51
N ILE A 67 3.86 -5.28 -12.21
CA ILE A 67 4.22 -4.22 -13.15
C ILE A 67 5.75 -4.14 -13.29
N PRO A 68 6.31 -4.03 -14.49
CA PRO A 68 7.76 -3.89 -14.72
C PRO A 68 8.24 -2.47 -14.36
N VAL A 69 8.22 -2.14 -13.06
CA VAL A 69 8.48 -0.79 -12.51
C VAL A 69 9.82 -0.23 -12.97
N LYS A 70 10.88 -1.06 -13.00
CA LYS A 70 12.21 -0.62 -13.43
C LYS A 70 12.22 -0.15 -14.89
N ALA A 71 11.64 -0.92 -15.79
CA ALA A 71 11.54 -0.56 -17.20
C ALA A 71 10.70 0.71 -17.41
N MET A 72 9.66 0.91 -16.61
CA MET A 72 8.85 2.13 -16.65
C MET A 72 9.62 3.34 -16.13
N SER A 73 10.47 3.17 -15.11
CA SER A 73 11.34 4.24 -14.62
C SER A 73 12.31 4.71 -15.71
N GLU A 74 12.95 3.79 -16.42
CA GLU A 74 13.87 4.07 -17.52
C GLU A 74 13.19 4.80 -18.69
N ARG A 75 11.87 4.65 -18.84
CA ARG A 75 11.06 5.36 -19.84
C ARG A 75 10.50 6.71 -19.34
N GLY A 76 10.74 7.08 -18.09
CA GLY A 76 10.13 8.28 -17.51
C GLY A 76 8.63 8.15 -17.23
N VAL A 77 8.11 6.92 -17.10
CA VAL A 77 6.68 6.62 -16.89
C VAL A 77 6.43 6.37 -15.40
N PRO A 78 5.68 7.24 -14.69
CA PRO A 78 5.28 7.01 -13.32
C PRO A 78 4.33 5.81 -13.19
N VAL A 79 4.57 4.99 -12.16
CA VAL A 79 3.71 3.88 -11.76
C VAL A 79 3.04 4.23 -10.44
N PHE A 80 1.76 4.55 -10.50
CA PHE A 80 0.92 4.90 -9.36
C PHE A 80 0.34 3.66 -8.69
N ASN A 81 0.17 3.73 -7.37
CA ASN A 81 -0.57 2.73 -6.60
C ASN A 81 -1.55 3.39 -5.64
N ALA A 82 -2.31 2.58 -4.89
CA ALA A 82 -3.32 3.06 -3.94
C ALA A 82 -2.92 2.74 -2.49
N PRO A 83 -1.89 3.41 -1.91
CA PRO A 83 -1.45 3.11 -0.55
C PRO A 83 -2.51 3.51 0.46
N GLY A 84 -2.90 2.57 1.33
CA GLY A 84 -3.85 2.79 2.40
C GLY A 84 -5.32 2.95 1.97
N ALA A 85 -5.66 2.79 0.69
CA ALA A 85 -7.06 2.75 0.23
C ALA A 85 -7.82 1.55 0.78
N ASN A 86 -7.11 0.46 1.10
CA ASN A 86 -7.64 -0.76 1.73
C ASN A 86 -7.50 -0.78 3.26
N ALA A 87 -7.10 0.33 3.90
CA ALA A 87 -6.75 0.32 5.31
C ALA A 87 -7.92 -0.07 6.22
N GLY A 88 -9.15 0.30 5.87
CA GLY A 88 -10.36 -0.13 6.58
C GLY A 88 -10.55 -1.64 6.57
N ALA A 89 -10.41 -2.27 5.41
CA ALA A 89 -10.55 -3.72 5.26
C ALA A 89 -9.48 -4.48 6.04
N VAL A 90 -8.21 -4.07 5.96
CA VAL A 90 -7.12 -4.69 6.73
C VAL A 90 -7.35 -4.53 8.23
N LYS A 91 -7.76 -3.34 8.70
CA LYS A 91 -8.13 -3.12 10.12
C LYS A 91 -9.17 -4.14 10.59
N GLU A 92 -10.24 -4.34 9.81
CA GLU A 92 -11.30 -5.30 10.17
C GLU A 92 -10.80 -6.74 10.21
N LEU A 93 -9.92 -7.10 9.29
CA LEU A 93 -9.31 -8.43 9.27
C LEU A 93 -8.39 -8.66 10.47
N VAL A 94 -7.63 -7.63 10.90
CA VAL A 94 -6.82 -7.67 12.14
C VAL A 94 -7.71 -7.91 13.35
N LEU A 95 -8.81 -7.17 13.48
CA LEU A 95 -9.77 -7.34 14.57
C LEU A 95 -10.39 -8.75 14.57
N ALA A 96 -10.78 -9.25 13.40
CA ALA A 96 -11.27 -10.60 13.25
C ALA A 96 -10.23 -11.64 13.71
N GLY A 97 -8.96 -11.48 13.28
CA GLY A 97 -7.85 -12.32 13.70
C GLY A 97 -7.61 -12.32 15.21
N MET A 98 -7.66 -11.14 15.83
CA MET A 98 -7.55 -11.01 17.29
C MET A 98 -8.68 -11.76 18.01
N LEU A 99 -9.93 -11.60 17.55
CA LEU A 99 -11.10 -12.27 18.15
C LEU A 99 -11.08 -13.77 17.91
N LEU A 100 -10.67 -14.24 16.72
CA LEU A 100 -10.50 -15.67 16.42
C LEU A 100 -9.51 -16.33 17.39
N ALA A 101 -8.39 -15.64 17.68
CA ALA A 101 -7.36 -16.12 18.60
C ALA A 101 -7.83 -16.05 20.07
N ALA A 102 -8.32 -14.87 20.51
CA ALA A 102 -8.72 -14.63 21.89
C ALA A 102 -9.86 -15.57 22.36
N ARG A 103 -10.78 -15.90 21.47
CA ARG A 103 -11.97 -16.71 21.77
C ARG A 103 -11.86 -18.15 21.30
N ASN A 104 -10.69 -18.60 20.82
CA ASN A 104 -10.47 -19.95 20.28
C ASN A 104 -11.53 -20.38 19.24
N LEU A 105 -11.99 -19.42 18.38
CA LEU A 105 -13.12 -19.66 17.48
C LEU A 105 -12.80 -20.67 16.37
N ALA A 106 -11.59 -20.66 15.81
CA ALA A 106 -11.22 -21.57 14.73
C ALA A 106 -11.30 -23.05 15.14
N PRO A 107 -10.74 -23.51 16.28
CA PRO A 107 -10.95 -24.88 16.74
C PRO A 107 -12.40 -25.16 17.19
N ALA A 108 -13.11 -24.19 17.77
CA ALA A 108 -14.51 -24.37 18.16
C ALA A 108 -15.41 -24.61 16.94
N LEU A 109 -15.21 -23.88 15.84
CA LEU A 109 -15.93 -24.09 14.58
C LEU A 109 -15.66 -25.49 14.02
N ARG A 110 -14.40 -25.95 13.99
CA ARG A 110 -14.05 -27.31 13.54
C ARG A 110 -14.69 -28.38 14.42
N PHE A 111 -14.73 -28.19 15.72
CA PHE A 111 -15.40 -29.12 16.66
C PHE A 111 -16.86 -29.27 16.30
N VAL A 112 -17.62 -28.17 16.17
CA VAL A 112 -19.06 -28.23 15.84
C VAL A 112 -19.30 -28.85 14.45
N GLN A 113 -18.48 -28.54 13.46
CA GLN A 113 -18.58 -29.13 12.12
C GLN A 113 -18.33 -30.64 12.10
N GLY A 114 -17.57 -31.16 13.06
CA GLY A 114 -17.31 -32.61 13.21
C GLY A 114 -18.36 -33.39 14.00
N LEU A 115 -19.39 -32.73 14.56
CA LEU A 115 -20.43 -33.41 15.33
C LEU A 115 -21.45 -34.11 14.41
N ASP A 116 -21.95 -35.25 14.87
CA ASP A 116 -23.12 -35.88 14.25
C ASP A 116 -24.42 -35.19 14.71
N ALA A 117 -25.01 -34.44 13.80
CA ALA A 117 -26.25 -33.67 14.04
C ALA A 117 -27.47 -34.58 14.39
N LYS A 118 -27.39 -35.89 14.13
CA LYS A 118 -28.45 -36.86 14.45
C LYS A 118 -28.22 -37.62 15.76
N SER A 119 -27.10 -37.34 16.43
CA SER A 119 -26.78 -37.98 17.72
C SER A 119 -27.80 -37.58 18.78
N PRO A 120 -28.38 -38.54 19.53
CA PRO A 120 -29.27 -38.24 20.65
C PRO A 120 -28.56 -37.49 21.80
N ASP A 121 -27.23 -37.57 21.87
CA ASP A 121 -26.39 -36.91 22.87
C ASP A 121 -25.77 -35.63 22.39
N LEU A 122 -26.26 -35.03 21.28
CA LEU A 122 -25.66 -33.82 20.66
C LEU A 122 -25.50 -32.69 21.66
N ASP A 123 -26.55 -32.31 22.38
CA ASP A 123 -26.54 -31.21 23.35
C ASP A 123 -25.51 -31.44 24.46
N LYS A 124 -25.46 -32.69 24.99
CA LYS A 124 -24.49 -33.08 26.00
C LYS A 124 -23.04 -32.98 25.47
N THR A 125 -22.81 -33.46 24.25
CA THR A 125 -21.50 -33.39 23.61
C THR A 125 -21.04 -31.94 23.41
N VAL A 126 -21.95 -31.05 23.00
CA VAL A 126 -21.68 -29.61 22.86
C VAL A 126 -21.33 -28.99 24.22
N GLU A 127 -22.16 -29.26 25.26
CA GLU A 127 -21.94 -28.71 26.61
C GLU A 127 -20.63 -29.19 27.25
N ASP A 128 -20.30 -30.46 27.08
CA ASP A 128 -19.03 -31.01 27.59
C ASP A 128 -17.83 -30.52 26.79
N GLY A 129 -17.97 -30.37 25.47
CA GLY A 129 -16.90 -29.92 24.57
C GLY A 129 -16.54 -28.44 24.71
N LYS A 130 -17.51 -27.58 25.03
CA LYS A 130 -17.29 -26.09 25.11
C LYS A 130 -16.18 -25.69 26.09
N LYS A 131 -15.92 -26.47 27.12
CA LYS A 131 -14.88 -26.24 28.13
C LYS A 131 -13.47 -26.15 27.51
N ASN A 132 -13.25 -26.83 26.37
CA ASN A 132 -11.98 -26.88 25.67
C ASN A 132 -11.68 -25.56 24.89
N PHE A 133 -12.68 -24.71 24.74
CA PHE A 133 -12.59 -23.49 23.92
C PHE A 133 -12.72 -22.21 24.75
N ALA A 134 -12.62 -22.30 26.07
CA ALA A 134 -12.62 -21.13 26.94
C ALA A 134 -11.52 -20.16 26.49
N GLY A 135 -11.89 -18.91 26.20
CA GLY A 135 -11.00 -17.83 25.80
C GLY A 135 -11.00 -16.71 26.83
N PHE A 136 -10.58 -15.53 26.37
CA PHE A 136 -10.52 -14.31 27.19
C PHE A 136 -11.05 -13.10 26.41
N GLU A 137 -11.35 -12.01 27.12
CA GLU A 137 -11.80 -10.75 26.54
C GLU A 137 -10.61 -9.86 26.19
N LEU A 138 -10.76 -8.99 25.17
CA LEU A 138 -9.69 -8.09 24.74
C LEU A 138 -9.45 -6.93 25.70
N ALA A 139 -10.51 -6.48 26.42
CA ALA A 139 -10.44 -5.33 27.32
C ALA A 139 -9.35 -5.52 28.39
N GLY A 140 -8.57 -4.48 28.63
CA GLY A 140 -7.46 -4.49 29.60
C GLY A 140 -6.15 -5.10 29.09
N HIS A 141 -6.17 -5.90 28.02
CA HIS A 141 -4.97 -6.42 27.38
C HIS A 141 -4.25 -5.34 26.56
N THR A 142 -2.96 -5.54 26.30
CA THR A 142 -2.13 -4.62 25.54
C THR A 142 -1.94 -5.12 24.10
N LEU A 143 -2.29 -4.27 23.12
CA LEU A 143 -1.95 -4.46 21.72
C LEU A 143 -0.68 -3.68 21.39
N GLY A 144 0.35 -4.38 20.96
CA GLY A 144 1.56 -3.82 20.36
C GLY A 144 1.38 -3.64 18.86
N ILE A 145 1.67 -2.46 18.35
CA ILE A 145 1.56 -2.14 16.92
C ILE A 145 2.93 -1.73 16.40
N ILE A 146 3.46 -2.45 15.42
CA ILE A 146 4.70 -2.12 14.72
C ILE A 146 4.35 -1.61 13.32
N GLY A 147 4.62 -0.33 13.06
CA GLY A 147 4.17 0.40 11.89
C GLY A 147 2.88 1.17 12.15
N LEU A 148 2.99 2.50 12.26
CA LEU A 148 1.89 3.43 12.56
C LEU A 148 1.51 4.28 11.33
N GLY A 149 1.51 3.63 10.15
CA GLY A 149 0.90 4.20 8.95
C GLY A 149 -0.63 4.16 9.00
N LYS A 150 -1.30 4.36 7.85
CA LYS A 150 -2.78 4.40 7.79
C LYS A 150 -3.46 3.20 8.45
N ILE A 151 -2.96 1.99 8.24
CA ILE A 151 -3.53 0.77 8.82
C ILE A 151 -3.31 0.75 10.34
N GLY A 152 -2.05 0.95 10.79
CA GLY A 152 -1.70 0.91 12.21
C GLY A 152 -2.47 1.93 13.03
N CYS A 153 -2.69 3.15 12.51
CA CYS A 153 -3.51 4.18 13.17
C CYS A 153 -4.97 3.75 13.32
N LEU A 154 -5.59 3.15 12.29
CA LEU A 154 -6.97 2.66 12.36
C LEU A 154 -7.11 1.47 13.31
N VAL A 155 -6.12 0.58 13.34
CA VAL A 155 -6.09 -0.55 14.27
C VAL A 155 -5.94 -0.05 15.71
N ALA A 156 -5.08 0.94 15.95
CA ALA A 156 -4.91 1.57 17.26
C ALA A 156 -6.22 2.16 17.78
N ASP A 157 -6.91 2.96 16.95
CA ASP A 157 -8.20 3.56 17.30
C ASP A 157 -9.26 2.49 17.63
N ALA A 158 -9.34 1.45 16.80
CA ALA A 158 -10.30 0.36 17.04
C ALA A 158 -9.99 -0.44 18.32
N ALA A 159 -8.71 -0.73 18.60
CA ALA A 159 -8.30 -1.43 19.80
C ALA A 159 -8.61 -0.65 21.08
N ILE A 160 -8.39 0.66 21.07
CA ILE A 160 -8.76 1.55 22.19
C ILE A 160 -10.27 1.50 22.44
N LYS A 161 -11.09 1.54 21.38
CA LYS A 161 -12.55 1.43 21.48
C LYS A 161 -13.02 0.07 22.00
N LEU A 162 -12.22 -0.97 21.87
CA LEU A 162 -12.44 -2.29 22.48
C LEU A 162 -11.90 -2.38 23.93
N GLY A 163 -11.44 -1.29 24.51
CA GLY A 163 -10.94 -1.24 25.89
C GLY A 163 -9.51 -1.77 26.05
N MET A 164 -8.73 -1.91 24.99
CA MET A 164 -7.35 -2.34 25.04
C MET A 164 -6.39 -1.18 25.34
N ASN A 165 -5.25 -1.50 25.94
CA ASN A 165 -4.10 -0.59 25.95
C ASN A 165 -3.34 -0.73 24.63
N VAL A 166 -2.81 0.38 24.10
CA VAL A 166 -2.07 0.36 22.83
C VAL A 166 -0.66 0.90 23.03
N LEU A 167 0.32 0.10 22.58
CA LEU A 167 1.74 0.43 22.54
C LEU A 167 2.22 0.42 21.08
N GLY A 168 2.66 1.56 20.56
CA GLY A 168 3.00 1.71 19.16
C GLY A 168 4.48 2.02 18.91
N TYR A 169 5.07 1.44 17.87
CA TYR A 169 6.42 1.74 17.40
C TYR A 169 6.43 1.96 15.89
N ASP A 170 6.96 3.10 15.49
CA ASP A 170 7.29 3.43 14.11
C ASP A 170 8.45 4.43 14.10
N PRO A 171 9.64 4.06 13.58
CA PRO A 171 10.80 4.96 13.55
C PRO A 171 10.68 6.06 12.49
N GLU A 172 9.81 5.88 11.49
CA GLU A 172 9.63 6.77 10.34
C GLU A 172 8.20 7.32 10.26
N ILE A 173 7.54 7.47 11.42
CA ILE A 173 6.17 7.98 11.45
C ILE A 173 6.08 9.35 10.78
N THR A 174 5.16 9.48 9.83
CA THR A 174 4.92 10.77 9.17
C THR A 174 4.14 11.72 10.09
N VAL A 175 4.26 13.03 9.83
CA VAL A 175 3.50 14.04 10.58
C VAL A 175 2.00 13.77 10.49
N ASP A 176 1.48 13.45 9.29
CA ASP A 176 0.05 13.15 9.09
C ASP A 176 -0.41 11.92 9.87
N ALA A 177 0.42 10.87 9.92
CA ALA A 177 0.12 9.68 10.71
C ALA A 177 0.14 10.00 12.20
N ALA A 178 1.11 10.78 12.68
CA ALA A 178 1.18 11.19 14.08
C ALA A 178 -0.04 12.03 14.51
N TRP A 179 -0.52 12.91 13.64
CA TRP A 179 -1.77 13.67 13.89
C TRP A 179 -3.03 12.80 13.87
N SER A 180 -2.99 11.66 13.20
CA SER A 180 -4.11 10.71 13.12
C SER A 180 -4.14 9.70 14.28
N LEU A 181 -3.09 9.65 15.11
CA LEU A 181 -3.02 8.73 16.24
C LEU A 181 -3.90 9.21 17.40
N PRO A 182 -4.69 8.31 18.02
CA PRO A 182 -5.36 8.60 19.28
C PRO A 182 -4.35 8.94 20.40
N ALA A 183 -4.66 9.92 21.22
CA ALA A 183 -3.79 10.39 22.29
C ALA A 183 -3.45 9.32 23.36
N GLN A 184 -4.25 8.26 23.45
CA GLN A 184 -4.05 7.14 24.35
C GLN A 184 -2.95 6.16 23.93
N VAL A 185 -2.47 6.23 22.67
CA VAL A 185 -1.38 5.38 22.17
C VAL A 185 -0.09 5.75 22.90
N LYS A 186 0.50 4.77 23.56
CA LYS A 186 1.81 4.93 24.20
C LYS A 186 2.91 4.65 23.17
N ARG A 187 3.94 5.47 23.17
CA ARG A 187 5.10 5.29 22.28
C ARG A 187 6.07 4.27 22.87
N ALA A 188 6.44 3.27 22.08
CA ALA A 188 7.59 2.41 22.32
C ALA A 188 8.84 2.97 21.61
N THR A 189 10.00 2.65 22.12
CA THR A 189 11.30 3.11 21.61
C THR A 189 11.98 2.08 20.70
N SER A 190 11.49 0.84 20.70
CA SER A 190 12.03 -0.26 19.88
C SER A 190 10.98 -1.35 19.64
N VAL A 191 11.25 -2.19 18.61
CA VAL A 191 10.49 -3.43 18.34
C VAL A 191 10.52 -4.34 19.58
N ASN A 192 11.65 -4.50 20.21
CA ASN A 192 11.81 -5.37 21.39
C ASN A 192 10.97 -4.92 22.59
N GLU A 193 10.80 -3.60 22.76
CA GLU A 193 9.92 -3.05 23.79
C GLU A 193 8.46 -3.41 23.51
N VAL A 194 8.02 -3.32 22.24
CA VAL A 194 6.68 -3.74 21.85
C VAL A 194 6.46 -5.21 22.13
N LEU A 195 7.37 -6.08 21.67
CA LEU A 195 7.27 -7.53 21.86
C LEU A 195 7.18 -7.91 23.34
N LYS A 196 7.99 -7.29 24.19
CA LYS A 196 8.07 -7.59 25.63
C LYS A 196 6.84 -7.16 26.42
N ASN A 197 6.17 -6.08 25.99
CA ASN A 197 5.12 -5.43 26.79
C ASN A 197 3.70 -5.65 26.27
N SER A 198 3.53 -6.51 25.25
CA SER A 198 2.23 -6.70 24.59
C SER A 198 1.71 -8.13 24.72
N ASP A 199 0.39 -8.26 24.85
CA ASP A 199 -0.32 -9.56 24.83
C ASP A 199 -0.67 -9.95 23.39
N PHE A 200 -0.90 -8.97 22.53
CA PHE A 200 -1.04 -9.10 21.09
C PHE A 200 -0.02 -8.22 20.40
N VAL A 201 0.59 -8.71 19.32
CA VAL A 201 1.48 -7.91 18.48
C VAL A 201 1.01 -7.98 17.03
N THR A 202 0.81 -6.85 16.40
CA THR A 202 0.42 -6.76 14.98
C THR A 202 1.41 -5.91 14.19
N LEU A 203 1.69 -6.36 12.96
CA LEU A 203 2.71 -5.80 12.08
C LEU A 203 2.05 -5.10 10.88
N HIS A 204 2.42 -3.84 10.63
CA HIS A 204 1.91 -3.02 9.54
C HIS A 204 3.04 -2.27 8.82
N VAL A 205 4.11 -2.99 8.52
CA VAL A 205 5.31 -2.48 7.85
C VAL A 205 5.47 -3.06 6.44
N PRO A 206 6.10 -2.34 5.49
CA PRO A 206 6.46 -2.91 4.19
C PRO A 206 7.56 -3.97 4.36
N LEU A 207 7.70 -4.87 3.39
CA LEU A 207 8.85 -5.77 3.33
C LEU A 207 10.00 -5.05 2.60
N VAL A 208 11.01 -4.67 3.36
CA VAL A 208 12.27 -4.08 2.90
C VAL A 208 13.43 -4.75 3.64
N ALA A 209 14.68 -4.44 3.30
CA ALA A 209 15.83 -5.06 3.97
C ALA A 209 15.81 -4.90 5.51
N ALA A 210 15.37 -3.74 6.00
CA ALA A 210 15.29 -3.44 7.44
C ALA A 210 14.14 -4.14 8.18
N THR A 211 13.12 -4.61 7.47
CA THR A 211 11.93 -5.26 8.06
C THR A 211 11.84 -6.75 7.74
N ARG A 212 12.76 -7.29 6.95
CA ARG A 212 12.87 -8.73 6.73
C ARG A 212 13.24 -9.42 8.04
N ASP A 213 12.51 -10.49 8.38
CA ASP A 213 12.67 -11.21 9.65
C ASP A 213 12.67 -10.27 10.87
N LEU A 214 11.83 -9.23 10.84
CA LEU A 214 11.70 -8.25 11.91
C LEU A 214 11.33 -8.93 13.25
N VAL A 215 10.49 -9.96 13.18
CA VAL A 215 10.26 -10.91 14.27
C VAL A 215 11.00 -12.20 13.90
N ASN A 216 11.98 -12.57 14.70
CA ASN A 216 12.92 -13.65 14.43
C ASN A 216 13.21 -14.51 15.69
N ALA A 217 14.10 -15.51 15.56
CA ALA A 217 14.42 -16.44 16.63
C ALA A 217 15.02 -15.80 17.90
N GLU A 218 15.59 -14.62 17.80
CA GLU A 218 16.18 -13.92 18.95
C GLU A 218 15.13 -13.16 19.74
N ASN A 219 14.31 -12.35 19.03
CA ASN A 219 13.41 -11.42 19.67
C ASN A 219 12.00 -12.00 19.93
N ILE A 220 11.56 -13.04 19.24
CA ILE A 220 10.28 -13.71 19.52
C ILE A 220 10.22 -14.25 20.96
N LYS A 221 11.38 -14.59 21.54
CA LYS A 221 11.52 -15.05 22.94
C LYS A 221 11.19 -13.96 23.96
N LEU A 222 11.24 -12.70 23.55
CA LEU A 222 10.86 -11.56 24.40
C LEU A 222 9.34 -11.41 24.55
N MET A 223 8.56 -12.01 23.67
CA MET A 223 7.11 -11.92 23.76
C MET A 223 6.61 -12.57 25.05
N ARG A 224 5.51 -12.04 25.56
CA ARG A 224 4.87 -12.61 26.74
C ARG A 224 4.46 -14.06 26.48
N HIS A 225 4.54 -14.88 27.51
CA HIS A 225 4.05 -16.27 27.43
C HIS A 225 2.54 -16.26 27.13
N GLY A 226 2.13 -16.98 26.09
CA GLY A 226 0.76 -17.01 25.63
C GLY A 226 0.34 -15.80 24.77
N ALA A 227 1.28 -14.98 24.33
CA ALA A 227 0.99 -13.87 23.42
C ALA A 227 0.50 -14.35 22.04
N VAL A 228 -0.19 -13.46 21.35
CA VAL A 228 -0.69 -13.66 19.99
C VAL A 228 0.11 -12.79 19.02
N LEU A 229 0.66 -13.39 17.98
CA LEU A 229 1.34 -12.67 16.89
C LEU A 229 0.42 -12.59 15.66
N LEU A 230 0.27 -11.38 15.08
CA LEU A 230 -0.53 -11.15 13.88
C LEU A 230 0.31 -10.53 12.77
N ASN A 231 0.26 -11.12 11.58
CA ASN A 231 0.93 -10.59 10.39
C ASN A 231 -0.04 -10.43 9.22
N PHE A 232 -0.57 -9.23 9.06
CA PHE A 232 -1.38 -8.83 7.91
C PHE A 232 -0.63 -7.83 7.01
N SER A 233 0.70 -7.79 7.12
CA SER A 233 1.54 -6.88 6.33
C SER A 233 2.13 -7.53 5.09
N ARG A 234 3.16 -8.38 5.24
CA ARG A 234 3.83 -9.09 4.14
C ARG A 234 4.43 -10.41 4.63
N GLU A 235 4.48 -11.38 3.73
CA GLU A 235 5.33 -12.55 3.89
C GLU A 235 6.80 -12.14 4.08
N GLY A 236 7.55 -12.85 4.94
CA GLY A 236 8.97 -12.57 5.22
C GLY A 236 9.26 -11.41 6.20
N VAL A 237 8.21 -10.73 6.75
CA VAL A 237 8.39 -9.82 7.90
C VAL A 237 8.52 -10.60 9.20
N VAL A 238 7.91 -11.76 9.28
CA VAL A 238 8.01 -12.71 10.40
C VAL A 238 8.78 -13.93 9.90
N ASN A 239 9.71 -14.43 10.72
CA ASN A 239 10.41 -15.68 10.45
C ASN A 239 9.52 -16.86 10.83
N ASP A 240 9.02 -17.60 9.84
CA ASP A 240 8.07 -18.69 10.04
C ASP A 240 8.67 -19.82 10.89
N THR A 241 9.92 -20.23 10.64
CA THR A 241 10.60 -21.29 11.42
C THR A 241 10.69 -20.93 12.90
N ALA A 242 11.07 -19.69 13.21
CA ALA A 242 11.14 -19.21 14.59
C ALA A 242 9.76 -19.16 15.25
N THR A 243 8.75 -18.78 14.48
CA THR A 243 7.35 -18.70 14.94
C THR A 243 6.80 -20.10 15.25
N MET A 244 7.08 -21.08 14.39
CA MET A 244 6.67 -22.48 14.64
C MET A 244 7.33 -23.02 15.91
N ALA A 245 8.63 -22.81 16.09
CA ALA A 245 9.33 -23.23 17.31
C ALA A 245 8.74 -22.57 18.57
N ALA A 246 8.33 -21.29 18.49
CA ALA A 246 7.72 -20.58 19.61
C ALA A 246 6.30 -21.09 19.94
N LEU A 247 5.52 -21.51 18.93
CA LEU A 247 4.22 -22.14 19.12
C LEU A 247 4.34 -23.54 19.74
N ASP A 248 5.28 -24.36 19.27
CA ASP A 248 5.57 -25.70 19.82
C ASP A 248 6.03 -25.62 21.28
N ALA A 249 6.86 -24.62 21.59
CA ALA A 249 7.31 -24.33 22.96
C ALA A 249 6.23 -23.69 23.84
N LYS A 250 5.01 -23.43 23.30
CA LYS A 250 3.90 -22.74 23.98
C LYS A 250 4.25 -21.31 24.43
N GLN A 251 5.32 -20.72 23.89
CA GLN A 251 5.67 -19.32 24.10
C GLN A 251 4.59 -18.41 23.50
N LEU A 252 4.14 -18.73 22.28
CA LEU A 252 2.99 -18.11 21.65
C LEU A 252 1.73 -18.97 21.80
N ALA A 253 0.57 -18.33 22.00
CA ALA A 253 -0.72 -19.00 21.97
C ALA A 253 -1.23 -19.19 20.53
N TRP A 254 -1.03 -18.18 19.68
CA TRP A 254 -1.51 -18.16 18.29
C TRP A 254 -0.59 -17.36 17.38
N TYR A 255 -0.45 -17.82 16.14
CA TYR A 255 -0.02 -17.03 15.01
C TYR A 255 -1.16 -16.85 14.03
N VAL A 256 -1.52 -15.61 13.70
CA VAL A 256 -2.57 -15.28 12.74
C VAL A 256 -1.95 -14.51 11.59
N CYS A 257 -2.11 -14.99 10.36
CA CYS A 257 -1.50 -14.32 9.22
C CYS A 257 -2.37 -14.41 7.96
N ASP A 258 -2.04 -13.56 6.98
CA ASP A 258 -2.69 -13.50 5.67
C ASP A 258 -1.82 -14.12 4.56
N PHE A 259 -0.78 -14.86 4.93
CA PHE A 259 0.23 -15.42 4.03
C PHE A 259 0.49 -16.90 4.39
N PRO A 260 -0.28 -17.83 3.80
CA PRO A 260 -0.13 -19.27 4.07
C PRO A 260 1.14 -19.79 3.39
N GLY A 261 2.22 -19.96 4.17
CA GLY A 261 3.49 -20.56 3.74
C GLY A 261 3.56 -22.07 4.05
N GLU A 262 4.45 -22.80 3.38
CA GLU A 262 4.66 -24.24 3.58
C GLU A 262 5.01 -24.57 5.05
N ALA A 263 5.89 -23.79 5.66
CA ALA A 263 6.38 -24.02 7.02
C ALA A 263 5.29 -23.95 8.09
N ILE A 264 4.26 -23.12 7.89
CA ILE A 264 3.17 -22.89 8.86
C ILE A 264 1.92 -23.69 8.56
N HIS A 265 1.88 -24.38 7.41
CA HIS A 265 0.68 -25.09 6.96
C HIS A 265 0.30 -26.23 7.90
N GLY A 266 -0.99 -26.31 8.25
CA GLY A 266 -1.55 -27.39 9.05
C GLY A 266 -1.25 -27.33 10.55
N HIS A 267 -0.48 -26.39 11.05
CA HIS A 267 -0.21 -26.26 12.48
C HIS A 267 -1.47 -25.83 13.26
N ALA A 268 -1.79 -26.53 14.35
CA ALA A 268 -3.05 -26.38 15.09
C ALA A 268 -3.25 -24.96 15.69
N LYS A 269 -2.15 -24.23 15.96
CA LYS A 269 -2.14 -22.90 16.55
C LYS A 269 -1.85 -21.80 15.53
N VAL A 270 -1.95 -22.10 14.23
CA VAL A 270 -1.88 -21.12 13.14
C VAL A 270 -3.26 -20.90 12.54
N ILE A 271 -3.62 -19.66 12.33
CA ILE A 271 -4.79 -19.22 11.56
C ILE A 271 -4.25 -18.46 10.35
N ALA A 272 -4.11 -19.17 9.24
CA ALA A 272 -3.65 -18.57 7.98
C ALA A 272 -4.84 -18.30 7.06
N LEU A 273 -4.91 -17.09 6.50
CA LEU A 273 -5.94 -16.64 5.57
C LEU A 273 -5.34 -16.48 4.16
N PRO A 274 -6.14 -16.60 3.10
CA PRO A 274 -5.65 -16.59 1.72
C PRO A 274 -5.52 -15.17 1.15
N HIS A 275 -4.74 -14.31 1.81
CA HIS A 275 -4.43 -12.92 1.39
C HIS A 275 -5.70 -12.05 1.22
N LEU A 276 -6.54 -12.00 2.24
CA LEU A 276 -7.83 -11.30 2.23
C LEU A 276 -7.76 -9.81 2.58
N GLY A 277 -6.58 -9.29 2.96
CA GLY A 277 -6.42 -7.93 3.49
C GLY A 277 -7.05 -6.80 2.66
N ALA A 278 -7.12 -6.95 1.34
CA ALA A 278 -7.75 -5.97 0.43
C ALA A 278 -8.98 -6.54 -0.30
N SER A 279 -9.47 -7.71 0.09
CA SER A 279 -10.52 -8.45 -0.62
C SER A 279 -11.91 -8.07 -0.13
N THR A 280 -12.24 -6.79 -0.11
CA THR A 280 -13.59 -6.28 0.10
C THR A 280 -14.00 -5.39 -1.06
N ARG A 281 -15.31 -5.32 -1.35
CA ARG A 281 -15.83 -4.45 -2.41
C ARG A 281 -15.43 -3.00 -2.20
N GLU A 282 -15.48 -2.51 -0.96
CA GLU A 282 -15.14 -1.15 -0.58
C GLU A 282 -13.64 -0.87 -0.77
N ALA A 283 -12.76 -1.81 -0.43
CA ALA A 283 -11.33 -1.66 -0.65
C ALA A 283 -10.98 -1.61 -2.15
N GLU A 284 -11.62 -2.46 -2.96
CA GLU A 284 -11.46 -2.45 -4.42
C GLU A 284 -11.93 -1.14 -5.03
N GLU A 285 -13.07 -0.64 -4.59
CA GLU A 285 -13.64 0.62 -5.02
C GLU A 285 -12.74 1.81 -4.64
N ASN A 286 -12.31 1.89 -3.38
CA ASN A 286 -11.42 2.95 -2.90
C ASN A 286 -10.08 2.96 -3.63
N CYS A 287 -9.50 1.78 -3.92
CA CYS A 287 -8.28 1.68 -4.70
C CYS A 287 -8.48 2.20 -6.13
N ALA A 288 -9.60 1.84 -6.77
CA ALA A 288 -9.90 2.28 -8.13
C ALA A 288 -10.14 3.80 -8.21
N ILE A 289 -10.87 4.37 -7.25
CA ILE A 289 -11.11 5.82 -7.15
C ILE A 289 -9.78 6.56 -6.98
N MET A 290 -8.96 6.15 -6.00
CA MET A 290 -7.70 6.81 -5.71
C MET A 290 -6.77 6.84 -6.92
N VAL A 291 -6.62 5.71 -7.61
CA VAL A 291 -5.71 5.62 -8.76
C VAL A 291 -6.26 6.35 -9.99
N ALA A 292 -7.57 6.33 -10.20
CA ALA A 292 -8.19 7.12 -11.28
C ALA A 292 -7.98 8.63 -11.07
N ASP A 293 -8.13 9.13 -9.84
CA ASP A 293 -7.87 10.53 -9.50
C ASP A 293 -6.37 10.90 -9.69
N GLN A 294 -5.45 10.01 -9.31
CA GLN A 294 -4.01 10.22 -9.53
C GLN A 294 -3.65 10.25 -11.01
N LEU A 295 -4.18 9.32 -11.82
CA LEU A 295 -3.98 9.33 -13.27
C LEU A 295 -4.54 10.59 -13.90
N ARG A 296 -5.74 11.01 -13.48
CA ARG A 296 -6.36 12.25 -13.97
C ARG A 296 -5.49 13.46 -13.67
N ASP A 297 -5.07 13.63 -12.43
CA ASP A 297 -4.25 14.77 -12.02
C ASP A 297 -2.88 14.76 -12.72
N TYR A 298 -2.28 13.59 -12.93
CA TYR A 298 -1.05 13.46 -13.69
C TYR A 298 -1.24 13.82 -15.17
N LEU A 299 -2.27 13.30 -15.81
CA LEU A 299 -2.51 13.55 -17.24
C LEU A 299 -2.87 15.01 -17.51
N GLU A 300 -3.68 15.62 -16.66
CA GLU A 300 -4.15 17.00 -16.81
C GLU A 300 -3.18 18.04 -16.28
N ASN A 301 -2.54 17.79 -15.14
CA ASN A 301 -1.73 18.78 -14.41
C ASN A 301 -0.24 18.39 -14.26
N GLY A 302 0.13 17.17 -14.59
CA GLY A 302 1.48 16.65 -14.41
C GLY A 302 1.87 16.35 -12.97
N ASN A 303 0.96 16.48 -12.00
CA ASN A 303 1.25 16.17 -10.60
C ASN A 303 1.52 14.67 -10.39
N VAL A 304 2.49 14.35 -9.56
CA VAL A 304 2.85 12.99 -9.19
C VAL A 304 2.55 12.78 -7.71
N ALA A 305 1.58 11.94 -7.42
CA ALA A 305 1.21 11.55 -6.05
C ALA A 305 1.17 10.01 -5.94
N ASN A 306 1.87 9.46 -4.96
CA ASN A 306 1.93 8.00 -4.70
C ASN A 306 2.51 7.16 -5.87
N ALA A 307 3.38 7.72 -6.70
CA ALA A 307 4.15 6.92 -7.63
C ALA A 307 5.23 6.12 -6.87
N VAL A 308 5.40 4.83 -7.21
CA VAL A 308 6.40 3.98 -6.53
C VAL A 308 7.82 4.23 -7.03
N ASN A 309 7.97 4.80 -8.22
CA ASN A 309 9.24 5.00 -8.91
C ASN A 309 9.66 6.47 -9.09
N PHE A 310 8.77 7.42 -8.83
CA PHE A 310 9.09 8.84 -8.88
C PHE A 310 8.73 9.52 -7.54
N PRO A 311 9.36 10.67 -7.22
CA PRO A 311 9.02 11.44 -6.01
C PRO A 311 7.61 12.05 -6.12
N ASN A 312 6.97 12.28 -4.97
CA ASN A 312 5.75 13.07 -4.93
C ASN A 312 6.06 14.52 -5.25
N VAL A 313 5.49 15.01 -6.35
CA VAL A 313 5.60 16.40 -6.80
C VAL A 313 4.21 16.90 -7.13
N SER A 314 3.75 17.90 -6.41
CA SER A 314 2.50 18.60 -6.66
C SER A 314 2.76 20.10 -6.67
N MET A 315 2.22 20.77 -7.67
CA MET A 315 2.32 22.21 -7.84
C MET A 315 0.98 22.74 -8.33
N GLY A 316 0.38 23.66 -7.59
CA GLY A 316 -0.80 24.39 -8.04
C GLY A 316 -0.54 24.99 -9.43
N ARG A 317 -1.55 24.96 -10.29
CA ARG A 317 -1.40 25.55 -11.62
C ARG A 317 -1.60 27.05 -11.55
N GLU A 318 -0.56 27.81 -11.85
CA GLU A 318 -0.55 29.27 -11.82
C GLU A 318 -0.35 29.87 -13.22
N SER A 319 -0.07 29.04 -14.23
CA SER A 319 0.09 29.43 -15.62
C SER A 319 -0.66 28.49 -16.56
N ASN A 320 -1.05 29.01 -17.72
CA ASN A 320 -1.62 28.20 -18.80
C ASN A 320 -0.59 27.32 -19.51
N PHE A 321 0.71 27.50 -19.23
CA PHE A 321 1.81 26.82 -19.92
C PHE A 321 2.68 26.09 -18.91
N ARG A 322 2.52 24.78 -18.84
CA ARG A 322 3.25 23.90 -17.93
C ARG A 322 4.07 22.88 -18.68
N VAL A 323 5.29 22.65 -18.23
CA VAL A 323 6.16 21.55 -18.69
C VAL A 323 6.43 20.62 -17.52
N ALA A 324 6.24 19.32 -17.76
CA ALA A 324 6.55 18.25 -16.81
C ALA A 324 7.72 17.43 -17.36
N ILE A 325 8.76 17.21 -16.54
CA ILE A 325 10.01 16.57 -16.93
C ILE A 325 10.34 15.44 -15.95
N ALA A 326 10.37 14.21 -16.45
CA ALA A 326 10.92 13.08 -15.73
C ALA A 326 12.39 12.91 -16.11
N ASN A 327 13.28 12.80 -15.13
CA ASN A 327 14.72 12.73 -15.40
C ASN A 327 15.46 11.86 -14.37
N ALA A 328 16.65 11.41 -14.72
CA ALA A 328 17.59 10.83 -13.79
C ALA A 328 18.05 11.89 -12.76
N ASN A 329 18.27 11.46 -11.52
CA ASN A 329 18.77 12.32 -10.45
C ASN A 329 20.28 12.50 -10.58
N VAL A 330 20.71 13.37 -11.49
CA VAL A 330 22.12 13.64 -11.80
C VAL A 330 22.47 15.10 -11.56
N PRO A 331 23.75 15.42 -11.26
CA PRO A 331 24.19 16.79 -11.04
C PRO A 331 23.87 17.74 -12.21
N ASN A 332 23.61 19.00 -11.91
CA ASN A 332 23.36 20.09 -12.87
C ASN A 332 22.10 19.92 -13.75
N MET A 333 21.19 19.01 -13.44
CA MET A 333 19.95 18.82 -14.23
C MET A 333 19.10 20.11 -14.24
N LEU A 334 18.83 20.68 -13.06
CA LEU A 334 18.04 21.93 -12.96
C LEU A 334 18.71 23.11 -13.68
N GLY A 335 20.04 23.21 -13.61
CA GLY A 335 20.79 24.23 -14.35
C GLY A 335 20.60 24.11 -15.85
N GLN A 336 20.68 22.93 -16.42
CA GLN A 336 20.46 22.68 -17.83
C GLN A 336 19.02 22.96 -18.27
N ILE A 337 18.02 22.50 -17.48
CA ILE A 337 16.60 22.77 -17.77
C ILE A 337 16.31 24.27 -17.76
N SER A 338 16.73 24.98 -16.72
CA SER A 338 16.50 26.44 -16.62
C SER A 338 17.23 27.22 -17.70
N THR A 339 18.47 26.83 -18.07
CA THR A 339 19.22 27.42 -19.16
C THR A 339 18.55 27.23 -20.51
N ALA A 340 18.04 26.03 -20.80
CA ALA A 340 17.32 25.75 -22.04
C ALA A 340 16.06 26.64 -22.17
N MET A 341 15.30 26.82 -21.08
CA MET A 341 14.14 27.71 -21.06
C MET A 341 14.52 29.17 -21.22
N ALA A 342 15.53 29.63 -20.47
CA ALA A 342 16.01 31.01 -20.57
C ALA A 342 16.56 31.35 -21.97
N SER A 343 17.31 30.43 -22.60
CA SER A 343 17.84 30.63 -23.96
C SER A 343 16.73 30.71 -25.02
N ALA A 344 15.57 30.13 -24.73
CA ALA A 344 14.37 30.24 -25.56
C ALA A 344 13.50 31.46 -25.24
N GLY A 345 13.96 32.34 -24.34
CA GLY A 345 13.20 33.52 -23.92
C GLY A 345 11.99 33.24 -23.05
N LEU A 346 11.89 32.04 -22.48
CA LEU A 346 10.80 31.67 -21.58
C LEU A 346 11.10 32.12 -20.14
N ASN A 347 10.21 32.93 -19.58
CA ASN A 347 10.27 33.29 -18.17
C ASN A 347 9.61 32.22 -17.32
N ILE A 348 10.32 31.71 -16.31
CA ILE A 348 9.82 30.71 -15.36
C ILE A 348 8.99 31.44 -14.32
N HIS A 349 7.70 31.12 -14.24
CA HIS A 349 6.78 31.63 -13.23
C HIS A 349 6.93 30.86 -11.91
N ASN A 350 6.92 29.53 -11.99
CA ASN A 350 7.09 28.65 -10.84
C ASN A 350 7.80 27.35 -11.25
N MET A 351 8.59 26.77 -10.34
CA MET A 351 9.31 25.54 -10.60
C MET A 351 9.43 24.72 -9.32
N VAL A 352 9.06 23.44 -9.40
CA VAL A 352 9.24 22.47 -8.32
C VAL A 352 10.00 21.27 -8.85
N ASN A 353 11.09 20.93 -8.19
CA ASN A 353 11.85 19.69 -8.44
C ASN A 353 11.97 18.90 -7.16
N LYS A 354 11.79 17.59 -7.26
CA LYS A 354 12.12 16.64 -6.18
C LYS A 354 12.81 15.41 -6.76
N SER A 355 13.61 14.76 -5.93
CA SER A 355 14.27 13.50 -6.27
C SER A 355 13.94 12.40 -5.25
N ARG A 356 14.00 11.16 -5.73
CA ARG A 356 13.85 9.95 -4.92
C ARG A 356 14.72 8.84 -5.51
N GLY A 357 15.78 8.46 -4.81
CA GLY A 357 16.79 7.54 -5.35
C GLY A 357 17.39 8.08 -6.65
N ASP A 358 17.37 7.27 -7.68
CA ASP A 358 17.97 7.59 -8.98
C ASP A 358 17.05 8.43 -9.90
N MET A 359 15.83 8.74 -9.48
CA MET A 359 14.84 9.47 -10.27
C MET A 359 14.51 10.82 -9.69
N ALA A 360 14.28 11.80 -10.56
CA ALA A 360 13.77 13.11 -10.23
C ALA A 360 12.60 13.49 -11.14
N TYR A 361 11.80 14.42 -10.67
CA TYR A 361 10.67 14.94 -11.43
C TYR A 361 10.54 16.44 -11.21
N THR A 362 10.35 17.16 -12.31
CA THR A 362 10.29 18.62 -12.33
C THR A 362 8.99 19.07 -12.97
N LEU A 363 8.27 19.98 -12.30
CA LEU A 363 7.19 20.77 -12.89
C LEU A 363 7.66 22.20 -13.06
N VAL A 364 7.37 22.80 -14.20
CA VAL A 364 7.71 24.19 -14.51
C VAL A 364 6.50 24.88 -15.13
N ASP A 365 6.04 25.96 -14.53
CA ASP A 365 5.08 26.89 -15.13
C ASP A 365 5.86 28.04 -15.78
N VAL A 366 5.55 28.35 -17.03
CA VAL A 366 6.18 29.45 -17.77
C VAL A 366 5.12 30.48 -18.23
N GLU A 367 5.52 31.71 -18.51
CA GLU A 367 4.59 32.79 -18.82
C GLU A 367 4.06 32.78 -20.26
N SER A 368 4.67 32.01 -21.15
CA SER A 368 4.30 31.96 -22.56
C SER A 368 4.32 30.55 -23.12
N ALA A 369 3.72 30.35 -24.28
CA ALA A 369 3.63 29.07 -24.96
C ALA A 369 5.00 28.47 -25.26
N VAL A 370 5.16 27.19 -25.05
CA VAL A 370 6.40 26.43 -25.27
C VAL A 370 6.37 25.82 -26.67
N SER A 371 7.36 26.16 -27.50
CA SER A 371 7.48 25.61 -28.86
C SER A 371 8.05 24.18 -28.86
N ASP A 372 7.78 23.42 -29.92
CA ASP A 372 8.34 22.08 -30.10
C ASP A 372 9.87 22.08 -30.08
N ALA A 373 10.52 23.12 -30.63
CA ALA A 373 11.97 23.24 -30.59
C ALA A 373 12.54 23.34 -29.16
N VAL A 374 11.81 23.96 -28.23
CA VAL A 374 12.18 23.99 -26.80
C VAL A 374 11.97 22.64 -26.17
N LEU A 375 10.85 21.99 -26.45
CA LEU A 375 10.58 20.64 -25.95
C LEU A 375 11.65 19.64 -26.44
N ASP A 376 12.09 19.73 -27.68
CA ASP A 376 13.15 18.90 -28.23
C ASP A 376 14.51 19.20 -27.60
N SER A 377 14.80 20.45 -27.33
CA SER A 377 16.03 20.84 -26.59
C SER A 377 16.05 20.28 -25.18
N LEU A 378 14.91 20.26 -24.49
CA LEU A 378 14.76 19.63 -23.17
C LEU A 378 14.92 18.10 -23.23
N ARG A 379 14.34 17.45 -24.24
CA ARG A 379 14.49 16.00 -24.48
C ARG A 379 15.93 15.61 -24.79
N ALA A 380 16.72 16.51 -25.41
CA ALA A 380 18.10 16.27 -25.76
C ALA A 380 19.07 16.36 -24.56
N ILE A 381 18.64 16.88 -23.42
CA ILE A 381 19.45 16.95 -22.21
C ILE A 381 19.73 15.52 -21.71
N SER A 382 21.01 15.19 -21.56
CA SER A 382 21.41 13.86 -21.05
C SER A 382 20.84 13.60 -19.68
N GLY A 383 20.13 12.48 -19.52
CA GLY A 383 19.42 12.12 -18.28
C GLY A 383 17.96 12.56 -18.22
N VAL A 384 17.44 13.32 -19.17
CA VAL A 384 16.02 13.53 -19.34
C VAL A 384 15.41 12.28 -19.96
N LEU A 385 14.34 11.76 -19.36
CA LEU A 385 13.68 10.52 -19.74
C LEU A 385 12.37 10.78 -20.48
N ALA A 386 11.60 11.77 -20.03
CA ALA A 386 10.36 12.17 -20.68
C ALA A 386 10.08 13.66 -20.45
N VAL A 387 9.51 14.32 -21.48
CA VAL A 387 9.07 15.72 -21.42
C VAL A 387 7.64 15.80 -21.93
N ARG A 388 6.77 16.38 -21.14
CA ARG A 388 5.35 16.61 -21.48
C ARG A 388 5.03 18.10 -21.41
N TYR A 389 4.41 18.60 -22.45
CA TYR A 389 3.82 19.95 -22.45
C TYR A 389 2.33 19.85 -22.12
N LEU A 390 1.90 20.59 -21.16
CA LEU A 390 0.55 20.59 -20.59
C LEU A 390 -0.03 22.00 -20.69
N PRO A 391 -0.52 22.44 -21.87
CA PRO A 391 -1.23 23.70 -21.99
C PRO A 391 -2.56 23.61 -21.21
N ALA A 392 -3.04 24.74 -20.67
CA ALA A 392 -4.42 24.80 -20.20
C ALA A 392 -5.37 24.77 -21.39
N ASP A 393 -6.53 24.13 -21.21
CA ASP A 393 -7.62 24.10 -22.21
C ASP A 393 -8.26 25.48 -22.38
#